data_fe22aa2eee6e15fffb87ff21f83cc7b7
#
_entry.id   fe22aa2eee6e15fffb87ff21f83cc7b7
#
_cell.length_a   1.000
_cell.length_b   1.000
_cell.length_c   1.000
_cell.angle_alpha   90.00
_cell.angle_beta   90.00
_cell.angle_gamma   90.00
#
_symmetry.space_group_name_H-M   'P 1'
#
loop_
_entity.id
_entity.type
_entity.pdbx_description
1 polymer ?
#
loop_
_entity_poly.entity_id
_entity_poly.type
_entity_poly.pdbx_seq_one_letter_code
_entity_poly.pdbx_strand_id
1 'polypeptide(L)'
;TISFLEVNTRLQVEHPVSEEETGIDLVREQLRIAEGGEITYQDPVVRGHSIEFRINGEDPGRDFMPTPGKIQSIVQPSGPGIRFDSGVKSGDVVSGNFDSMLAKLIVTGDSRAQALQRARRALDEIQVHGLPTVIPFHRLLVNEPSFTAEGSEFSVFTRWVETEWENEIEPWSGIAEMENP
;
A
#
# COMPACT_ATOMS: atom_id res chain seq x y z
N THR A 1 -6.11 6.22 -27.55
CA THR A 1 -7.57 6.11 -27.50
C THR A 1 -8.01 5.95 -26.05
N ILE A 2 -8.97 6.75 -25.60
CA ILE A 2 -9.57 6.61 -24.27
C ILE A 2 -10.84 5.78 -24.45
N SER A 3 -11.00 4.73 -23.63
CA SER A 3 -12.17 3.87 -23.63
C SER A 3 -12.77 3.83 -22.22
N PHE A 4 -14.10 3.96 -22.14
CA PHE A 4 -14.83 3.73 -20.89
C PHE A 4 -14.91 2.23 -20.64
N LEU A 5 -14.54 1.79 -19.43
CA LEU A 5 -14.66 0.39 -19.01
C LEU A 5 -15.78 0.24 -17.98
N GLU A 6 -15.63 0.86 -16.82
CA GLU A 6 -16.61 0.77 -15.73
C GLU A 6 -16.47 1.96 -14.76
N VAL A 7 -17.44 2.11 -13.87
CA VAL A 7 -17.38 2.98 -12.69
C VAL A 7 -17.68 2.16 -11.45
N ASN A 8 -16.76 2.19 -10.49
CA ASN A 8 -16.97 1.61 -9.16
C ASN A 8 -17.70 2.62 -8.28
N THR A 9 -19.00 2.45 -8.09
CA THR A 9 -19.86 3.36 -7.31
C THR A 9 -19.79 3.09 -5.80
N ARG A 10 -18.60 2.95 -5.26
CA ARG A 10 -18.30 2.67 -3.86
C ARG A 10 -16.96 3.27 -3.48
N LEU A 11 -16.69 3.36 -2.18
CA LEU A 11 -15.36 3.70 -1.67
C LEU A 11 -14.34 2.67 -2.17
N GLN A 12 -13.21 3.15 -2.66
CA GLN A 12 -12.13 2.29 -3.15
C GLN A 12 -11.09 2.05 -2.07
N VAL A 13 -10.29 0.98 -2.22
CA VAL A 13 -9.23 0.66 -1.26
C VAL A 13 -8.24 1.81 -1.16
N GLU A 14 -7.91 2.44 -2.28
CA GLU A 14 -6.92 3.51 -2.43
C GLU A 14 -7.43 4.92 -2.06
N HIS A 15 -8.64 5.07 -1.48
CA HIS A 15 -9.16 6.36 -1.03
C HIS A 15 -8.21 7.14 -0.11
N PRO A 16 -7.36 6.49 0.74
CA PRO A 16 -6.43 7.23 1.60
C PRO A 16 -5.45 8.12 0.85
N VAL A 17 -5.07 7.77 -0.38
CA VAL A 17 -4.23 8.63 -1.23
C VAL A 17 -4.92 9.96 -1.49
N SER A 18 -6.20 9.93 -1.89
CA SER A 18 -7.00 11.14 -2.11
C SER A 18 -7.21 11.93 -0.81
N GLU A 19 -7.41 11.24 0.31
CA GLU A 19 -7.57 11.88 1.63
C GLU A 19 -6.30 12.64 2.04
N GLU A 20 -5.13 12.02 1.89
CA GLU A 20 -3.84 12.63 2.24
C GLU A 20 -3.52 13.85 1.34
N GLU A 21 -3.85 13.78 0.06
CA GLU A 21 -3.57 14.87 -0.88
C GLU A 21 -4.56 16.04 -0.78
N THR A 22 -5.80 15.80 -0.32
CA THR A 22 -6.85 16.81 -0.26
C THR A 22 -7.19 17.29 1.14
N GLY A 23 -6.89 16.49 2.16
CA GLY A 23 -7.30 16.72 3.54
C GLY A 23 -8.79 16.45 3.81
N ILE A 24 -9.49 15.75 2.90
CA ILE A 24 -10.90 15.39 3.04
C ILE A 24 -11.01 13.96 3.57
N ASP A 25 -11.77 13.76 4.65
CA ASP A 25 -12.15 12.44 5.16
C ASP A 25 -13.33 11.91 4.33
N LEU A 26 -13.04 11.07 3.33
CA LEU A 26 -14.04 10.57 2.38
C LEU A 26 -15.05 9.63 3.04
N VAL A 27 -14.65 8.86 4.03
CA VAL A 27 -15.55 7.96 4.78
C VAL A 27 -16.57 8.79 5.57
N ARG A 28 -16.11 9.81 6.27
CA ARG A 28 -16.98 10.74 7.01
C ARG A 28 -17.93 11.47 6.08
N GLU A 29 -17.45 11.93 4.93
CA GLU A 29 -18.29 12.60 3.94
C GLU A 29 -19.38 11.67 3.38
N GLN A 30 -19.07 10.40 3.12
CA GLN A 30 -20.09 9.43 2.71
C GLN A 30 -21.17 9.25 3.77
N LEU A 31 -20.81 9.15 5.04
CA LEU A 31 -21.77 9.03 6.15
C LEU A 31 -22.64 10.29 6.26
N ARG A 32 -22.02 11.46 6.16
CA ARG A 32 -22.74 12.75 6.19
C ARG A 32 -23.76 12.89 5.04
N ILE A 33 -23.35 12.49 3.83
CA ILE A 33 -24.24 12.51 2.66
C ILE A 33 -25.39 11.49 2.82
N ALA A 34 -25.10 10.31 3.36
CA ALA A 34 -26.12 9.30 3.64
C ALA A 34 -27.16 9.76 4.67
N GLU A 35 -26.79 10.65 5.60
CA GLU A 35 -27.68 11.33 6.55
C GLU A 35 -28.47 12.52 5.94
N GLY A 36 -28.29 12.80 4.64
CA GLY A 36 -28.96 13.90 3.93
C GLY A 36 -28.16 15.21 3.91
N GLY A 37 -26.89 15.19 4.31
CA GLY A 37 -25.99 16.34 4.21
C GLY A 37 -25.59 16.64 2.77
N GLU A 38 -25.30 17.91 2.50
CA GLU A 38 -24.83 18.37 1.19
C GLU A 38 -23.31 18.59 1.19
N ILE A 39 -22.65 18.41 0.03
CA ILE A 39 -21.23 18.78 -0.13
C ILE A 39 -21.11 20.29 0.01
N THR A 40 -20.33 20.75 1.01
CA THR A 40 -20.19 22.15 1.38
C THR A 40 -18.87 22.80 0.96
N TYR A 41 -17.95 22.01 0.42
CA TYR A 41 -16.65 22.47 -0.07
C TYR A 41 -16.62 22.52 -1.60
N GLN A 42 -15.73 23.37 -2.13
CA GLN A 42 -15.45 23.44 -3.57
C GLN A 42 -14.48 22.29 -3.95
N ASP A 43 -14.20 22.16 -5.25
CA ASP A 43 -13.22 21.18 -5.74
C ASP A 43 -11.91 21.27 -4.94
N PRO A 44 -11.45 20.17 -4.35
CA PRO A 44 -10.27 20.20 -3.50
C PRO A 44 -9.00 20.46 -4.31
N VAL A 45 -8.06 21.16 -3.70
CA VAL A 45 -6.74 21.37 -4.26
C VAL A 45 -5.84 20.23 -3.81
N VAL A 46 -5.30 19.48 -4.78
CA VAL A 46 -4.30 18.44 -4.54
C VAL A 46 -3.00 19.06 -4.03
N ARG A 47 -2.47 18.55 -2.93
CA ARG A 47 -1.23 19.01 -2.29
C ARG A 47 -0.28 17.86 -2.08
N GLY A 48 0.93 18.02 -2.58
CA GLY A 48 1.96 16.99 -2.44
C GLY A 48 1.75 15.78 -3.35
N HIS A 49 2.18 14.64 -2.86
CA HIS A 49 2.11 13.36 -3.56
C HIS A 49 2.00 12.22 -2.54
N SER A 50 1.06 11.33 -2.74
CA SER A 50 0.85 10.16 -1.87
C SER A 50 0.98 8.86 -2.64
N ILE A 51 1.52 7.84 -1.99
CA ILE A 51 1.63 6.47 -2.51
C ILE A 51 1.06 5.53 -1.46
N GLU A 52 0.14 4.66 -1.87
CA GLU A 52 -0.37 3.58 -1.02
C GLU A 52 0.33 2.26 -1.38
N PHE A 53 0.81 1.57 -0.36
CA PHE A 53 1.32 0.21 -0.42
C PHE A 53 0.33 -0.71 0.28
N ARG A 54 -0.28 -1.62 -0.46
CA ARG A 54 -1.13 -2.67 0.12
C ARG A 54 -0.26 -3.74 0.72
N ILE A 55 -0.37 -3.97 2.02
CA ILE A 55 0.38 -5.00 2.73
C ILE A 55 -0.48 -6.25 2.76
N ASN A 56 -0.23 -7.16 1.83
CA ASN A 56 -0.96 -8.41 1.69
C ASN A 56 -0.17 -9.57 2.31
N GLY A 57 -0.87 -10.54 2.89
CA GLY A 57 -0.33 -11.81 3.33
C GLY A 57 -0.14 -12.77 2.15
N GLU A 58 0.83 -12.47 1.31
CA GLU A 58 1.16 -13.17 0.07
C GLU A 58 2.66 -13.39 -0.01
N ASP A 59 3.07 -14.50 -0.63
CA ASP A 59 4.48 -14.82 -0.84
C ASP A 59 4.94 -14.39 -2.25
N PRO A 60 5.65 -13.29 -2.41
CA PRO A 60 6.12 -12.84 -3.72
C PRO A 60 7.11 -13.82 -4.36
N GLY A 61 7.84 -14.61 -3.58
CA GLY A 61 8.72 -15.67 -4.10
C GLY A 61 7.96 -16.90 -4.63
N ARG A 62 6.62 -16.94 -4.45
CA ARG A 62 5.71 -17.96 -4.96
C ARG A 62 4.57 -17.35 -5.77
N ASP A 63 4.91 -16.45 -6.68
CA ASP A 63 3.97 -15.78 -7.57
C ASP A 63 2.80 -15.09 -6.82
N PHE A 64 3.13 -14.43 -5.69
CA PHE A 64 2.15 -13.74 -4.84
C PHE A 64 1.02 -14.65 -4.32
N MET A 65 1.31 -15.93 -4.10
CA MET A 65 0.33 -16.86 -3.56
C MET A 65 -0.14 -16.43 -2.17
N PRO A 66 -1.46 -16.29 -1.93
CA PRO A 66 -2.00 -15.98 -0.61
C PRO A 66 -1.59 -17.01 0.44
N THR A 67 -1.15 -16.53 1.58
CA THR A 67 -0.66 -17.40 2.66
C THR A 67 -1.40 -17.06 3.96
N PRO A 68 -2.45 -17.81 4.30
CA PRO A 68 -3.12 -17.69 5.58
C PRO A 68 -2.20 -18.13 6.71
N GLY A 69 -2.35 -17.54 7.89
CA GLY A 69 -1.52 -17.88 9.03
C GLY A 69 -1.73 -16.98 10.23
N LYS A 70 -0.96 -17.21 11.30
CA LYS A 70 -1.01 -16.40 12.51
C LYS A 70 0.05 -15.29 12.44
N ILE A 71 -0.40 -14.07 12.64
CA ILE A 71 0.49 -12.92 12.83
C ILE A 71 1.09 -12.99 14.23
N GLN A 72 2.38 -13.21 14.33
CA GLN A 72 3.09 -13.22 15.60
C GLN A 72 3.28 -11.79 16.13
N SER A 73 3.75 -10.90 15.29
CA SER A 73 3.90 -9.48 15.63
C SER A 73 3.82 -8.58 14.38
N ILE A 74 3.38 -7.34 14.60
CA ILE A 74 3.44 -6.24 13.63
C ILE A 74 4.14 -5.06 14.29
N VAL A 75 5.19 -4.55 13.63
CA VAL A 75 5.81 -3.26 13.95
C VAL A 75 5.42 -2.29 12.86
N GLN A 76 4.69 -1.24 13.25
CA GLN A 76 4.22 -0.22 12.32
C GLN A 76 5.29 0.87 12.14
N PRO A 77 5.53 1.34 10.91
CA PRO A 77 6.40 2.49 10.69
C PRO A 77 5.73 3.76 11.22
N SER A 78 6.52 4.78 11.52
CA SER A 78 6.02 6.04 12.06
C SER A 78 6.77 7.24 11.51
N GLY A 79 6.30 8.46 11.86
CA GLY A 79 6.95 9.72 11.51
C GLY A 79 6.20 10.53 10.44
N PRO A 80 6.78 11.67 10.01
CA PRO A 80 6.10 12.59 9.10
C PRO A 80 5.71 11.96 7.78
N GLY A 81 4.43 12.15 7.37
CA GLY A 81 3.89 11.64 6.13
C GLY A 81 3.66 10.13 6.10
N ILE A 82 3.60 9.48 7.26
CA ILE A 82 3.29 8.06 7.39
C ILE A 82 1.91 7.90 8.02
N ARG A 83 1.04 7.18 7.29
CA ARG A 83 -0.26 6.70 7.76
C ARG A 83 -0.31 5.19 7.59
N PHE A 84 -0.78 4.48 8.61
CA PHE A 84 -0.90 3.03 8.59
C PHE A 84 -2.30 2.61 9.01
N ASP A 85 -3.09 2.12 8.05
CA ASP A 85 -4.46 1.65 8.25
C ASP A 85 -4.44 0.11 8.28
N SER A 86 -4.66 -0.49 9.45
CA SER A 86 -4.57 -1.94 9.63
C SER A 86 -5.91 -2.55 10.01
N GLY A 87 -6.25 -3.66 9.35
CA GLY A 87 -7.38 -4.53 9.71
C GLY A 87 -7.01 -5.64 10.69
N VAL A 88 -5.73 -5.76 11.04
CA VAL A 88 -5.19 -6.85 11.87
C VAL A 88 -4.21 -6.31 12.90
N LYS A 89 -3.93 -7.12 13.93
CA LYS A 89 -2.96 -6.84 14.98
C LYS A 89 -2.16 -8.10 15.35
N SER A 90 -1.12 -7.92 16.13
CA SER A 90 -0.34 -9.04 16.66
C SER A 90 -1.24 -10.04 17.40
N GLY A 91 -1.09 -11.32 17.08
CA GLY A 91 -1.86 -12.43 17.61
C GLY A 91 -3.07 -12.85 16.77
N ASP A 92 -3.52 -12.05 15.83
CA ASP A 92 -4.64 -12.37 14.93
C ASP A 92 -4.28 -13.51 13.97
N VAL A 93 -5.32 -14.23 13.52
CA VAL A 93 -5.20 -15.29 12.51
C VAL A 93 -5.83 -14.81 11.22
N VAL A 94 -5.02 -14.77 10.16
CA VAL A 94 -5.46 -14.45 8.80
C VAL A 94 -6.06 -15.70 8.17
N SER A 95 -7.33 -15.61 7.79
CA SER A 95 -8.07 -16.70 7.17
C SER A 95 -7.88 -16.69 5.65
N GLY A 96 -7.79 -17.87 5.04
CA GLY A 96 -7.81 -18.01 3.57
C GLY A 96 -9.22 -17.84 2.95
N ASN A 97 -10.25 -17.52 3.73
CA ASN A 97 -11.62 -17.35 3.24
C ASN A 97 -11.92 -15.92 2.76
N PHE A 98 -11.05 -14.99 3.01
CA PHE A 98 -11.20 -13.57 2.68
C PHE A 98 -10.00 -13.07 1.89
N ASP A 99 -10.03 -11.79 1.52
CA ASP A 99 -8.91 -11.10 0.89
C ASP A 99 -7.63 -11.20 1.75
N SER A 100 -6.47 -11.26 1.09
CA SER A 100 -5.15 -11.37 1.72
C SER A 100 -4.67 -10.06 2.34
N MET A 101 -5.36 -8.93 2.14
CA MET A 101 -4.92 -7.61 2.60
C MET A 101 -4.96 -7.50 4.12
N LEU A 102 -3.82 -7.21 4.73
CA LEU A 102 -3.63 -7.03 6.16
C LEU A 102 -3.74 -5.57 6.57
N ALA A 103 -3.09 -4.71 5.80
CA ALA A 103 -2.98 -3.29 6.09
C ALA A 103 -2.69 -2.48 4.82
N LYS A 104 -2.76 -1.17 4.96
CA LYS A 104 -2.32 -0.19 3.96
C LYS A 104 -1.31 0.75 4.60
N LEU A 105 -0.16 0.89 3.96
CA LEU A 105 0.83 1.90 4.29
C LEU A 105 0.70 3.03 3.27
N ILE A 106 0.32 4.22 3.72
CA ILE A 106 0.20 5.42 2.89
C ILE A 106 1.35 6.35 3.24
N VAL A 107 2.09 6.77 2.24
CA VAL A 107 3.26 7.64 2.42
C VAL A 107 3.09 8.89 1.60
N THR A 108 3.13 10.05 2.29
CA THR A 108 2.89 11.37 1.71
C THR A 108 4.13 12.26 1.81
N GLY A 109 4.40 13.00 0.76
CA GLY A 109 5.46 14.01 0.69
C GLY A 109 5.02 15.24 -0.10
N ASP A 110 5.80 16.32 -0.02
CA ASP A 110 5.55 17.54 -0.80
C ASP A 110 5.76 17.31 -2.32
N SER A 111 6.43 16.21 -2.68
CA SER A 111 6.68 15.79 -4.05
C SER A 111 6.77 14.26 -4.12
N ARG A 112 6.69 13.69 -5.35
CA ARG A 112 6.90 12.26 -5.57
C ARG A 112 8.27 11.79 -5.04
N ALA A 113 9.33 12.54 -5.30
CA ALA A 113 10.68 12.21 -4.81
C ALA A 113 10.72 12.12 -3.28
N GLN A 114 10.09 13.06 -2.56
CA GLN A 114 10.02 13.01 -1.11
C GLN A 114 9.14 11.85 -0.61
N ALA A 115 8.00 11.59 -1.26
CA ALA A 115 7.15 10.44 -0.93
C ALA A 115 7.92 9.12 -1.09
N LEU A 116 8.67 8.94 -2.18
CA LEU A 116 9.53 7.77 -2.39
C LEU A 116 10.64 7.64 -1.33
N GLN A 117 11.29 8.75 -0.98
CA GLN A 117 12.30 8.76 0.08
C GLN A 117 11.72 8.31 1.43
N ARG A 118 10.54 8.81 1.79
CA ARG A 118 9.82 8.39 3.00
C ARG A 118 9.35 6.95 2.92
N ALA A 119 8.92 6.50 1.72
CA ALA A 119 8.47 5.13 1.50
C ALA A 119 9.60 4.12 1.72
N ARG A 120 10.81 4.38 1.20
CA ARG A 120 11.99 3.53 1.44
C ARG A 120 12.21 3.33 2.94
N ARG A 121 12.26 4.42 3.72
CA ARG A 121 12.40 4.35 5.18
C ARG A 121 11.25 3.58 5.84
N ALA A 122 10.00 3.89 5.50
CA ALA A 122 8.85 3.25 6.13
C ALA A 122 8.76 1.74 5.82
N LEU A 123 9.15 1.33 4.60
CA LEU A 123 9.22 -0.07 4.20
C LEU A 123 10.39 -0.83 4.85
N ASP A 124 11.45 -0.12 5.24
CA ASP A 124 12.55 -0.72 6.04
C ASP A 124 12.13 -0.90 7.51
N GLU A 125 11.36 0.05 8.07
CA GLU A 125 10.90 0.02 9.46
C GLU A 125 9.77 -0.98 9.71
N ILE A 126 8.87 -1.21 8.72
CA ILE A 126 7.73 -2.12 8.89
C ILE A 126 8.21 -3.58 9.03
N GLN A 127 7.66 -4.28 10.03
CA GLN A 127 7.91 -5.70 10.22
C GLN A 127 6.58 -6.44 10.46
N VAL A 128 6.41 -7.57 9.79
CA VAL A 128 5.32 -8.50 10.01
C VAL A 128 5.92 -9.89 10.17
N HIS A 129 5.71 -10.51 11.33
CA HIS A 129 6.23 -11.83 11.63
C HIS A 129 5.12 -12.87 11.71
N GLY A 130 5.41 -14.10 11.30
CA GLY A 130 4.53 -15.26 11.40
C GLY A 130 3.92 -15.73 10.08
N LEU A 131 3.90 -14.87 9.06
CA LEU A 131 3.51 -15.23 7.69
C LEU A 131 4.25 -14.36 6.67
N PRO A 132 4.40 -14.81 5.42
CA PRO A 132 4.99 -13.98 4.36
C PRO A 132 4.07 -12.82 3.99
N THR A 133 4.67 -11.74 3.54
CA THR A 133 3.96 -10.56 3.04
C THR A 133 4.64 -10.05 1.76
N VAL A 134 3.94 -9.18 1.04
CA VAL A 134 4.47 -8.50 -0.16
C VAL A 134 5.50 -7.41 0.15
N ILE A 135 5.87 -7.17 1.42
CA ILE A 135 6.83 -6.14 1.81
C ILE A 135 8.17 -6.25 1.06
N PRO A 136 8.78 -7.44 0.87
CA PRO A 136 10.01 -7.57 0.08
C PRO A 136 9.86 -7.05 -1.36
N PHE A 137 8.74 -7.32 -2.01
CA PHE A 137 8.44 -6.77 -3.33
C PHE A 137 8.36 -5.23 -3.30
N HIS A 138 7.67 -4.64 -2.33
CA HIS A 138 7.58 -3.19 -2.22
C HIS A 138 8.93 -2.52 -1.97
N ARG A 139 9.83 -3.16 -1.21
CA ARG A 139 11.21 -2.67 -1.00
C ARG A 139 12.02 -2.61 -2.29
N LEU A 140 11.83 -3.57 -3.19
CA LEU A 140 12.44 -3.56 -4.52
C LEU A 140 11.79 -2.50 -5.40
N LEU A 141 10.46 -2.46 -5.44
CA LEU A 141 9.69 -1.57 -6.30
C LEU A 141 10.01 -0.09 -6.07
N VAL A 142 10.17 0.36 -4.82
CA VAL A 142 10.50 1.77 -4.51
C VAL A 142 11.90 2.20 -4.94
N ASN A 143 12.72 1.26 -5.42
CA ASN A 143 14.04 1.50 -5.99
C ASN A 143 14.09 1.20 -7.50
N GLU A 144 13.01 0.64 -8.07
CA GLU A 144 12.94 0.27 -9.49
C GLU A 144 12.88 1.55 -10.35
N PRO A 145 13.82 1.72 -11.31
CA PRO A 145 13.86 2.91 -12.18
C PRO A 145 12.55 3.18 -12.92
N SER A 146 11.89 2.13 -13.40
CA SER A 146 10.59 2.22 -14.09
C SER A 146 9.48 2.80 -13.22
N PHE A 147 9.54 2.55 -11.89
CA PHE A 147 8.58 3.06 -10.91
C PHE A 147 8.99 4.43 -10.35
N THR A 148 10.27 4.64 -10.06
CA THR A 148 10.75 5.90 -9.48
C THR A 148 10.70 7.05 -10.47
N ALA A 149 10.97 6.77 -11.74
CA ALA A 149 11.08 7.74 -12.82
C ALA A 149 12.13 8.86 -12.55
N GLU A 150 13.14 8.57 -11.74
CA GLU A 150 14.23 9.49 -11.43
C GLU A 150 15.13 9.64 -12.68
N GLY A 151 14.96 10.76 -13.38
CA GLY A 151 15.72 11.05 -14.62
C GLY A 151 15.24 10.32 -15.88
N SER A 152 14.09 9.66 -15.83
CA SER A 152 13.47 8.95 -16.95
C SER A 152 11.94 9.18 -16.96
N GLU A 153 11.25 8.67 -18.00
CA GLU A 153 9.80 8.64 -18.02
C GLU A 153 9.26 7.48 -17.14
N PHE A 154 8.13 7.71 -16.48
CA PHE A 154 7.39 6.69 -15.76
C PHE A 154 6.88 5.63 -16.74
N SER A 155 7.27 4.38 -16.56
CA SER A 155 6.96 3.30 -17.49
C SER A 155 6.22 2.11 -16.90
N VAL A 156 5.81 2.20 -15.61
CA VAL A 156 4.98 1.17 -14.98
C VAL A 156 3.53 1.30 -15.44
N PHE A 157 2.90 0.18 -15.76
CA PHE A 157 1.50 0.06 -16.17
C PHE A 157 0.83 -1.13 -15.48
N THR A 158 -0.51 -1.30 -15.62
CA THR A 158 -1.30 -2.27 -14.85
C THR A 158 -0.77 -3.70 -14.86
N ARG A 159 -0.19 -4.16 -15.99
CA ARG A 159 0.36 -5.51 -16.12
C ARG A 159 1.89 -5.58 -16.03
N TRP A 160 2.53 -4.49 -15.65
CA TRP A 160 3.99 -4.41 -15.64
C TRP A 160 4.65 -5.50 -14.79
N VAL A 161 4.10 -5.79 -13.63
CA VAL A 161 4.61 -6.87 -12.74
C VAL A 161 4.53 -8.24 -13.40
N GLU A 162 3.50 -8.48 -14.23
CA GLU A 162 3.30 -9.77 -14.91
C GLU A 162 4.15 -9.94 -16.17
N THR A 163 4.51 -8.82 -16.84
CA THR A 163 5.08 -8.88 -18.19
C THR A 163 6.52 -8.37 -18.29
N GLU A 164 6.94 -7.50 -17.39
CA GLU A 164 8.23 -6.79 -17.49
C GLU A 164 9.13 -7.00 -16.26
N TRP A 165 8.53 -7.30 -15.08
CA TRP A 165 9.31 -7.44 -13.86
C TRP A 165 9.87 -8.86 -13.71
N GLU A 166 11.18 -8.94 -13.56
CA GLU A 166 11.87 -10.22 -13.27
C GLU A 166 11.87 -10.45 -11.76
N ASN A 167 11.16 -11.48 -11.31
CA ASN A 167 11.03 -11.82 -9.90
C ASN A 167 12.24 -12.61 -9.41
N GLU A 168 13.12 -11.97 -8.66
CA GLU A 168 14.27 -12.59 -8.01
C GLU A 168 14.06 -12.86 -6.51
N ILE A 169 12.82 -12.67 -5.99
CA ILE A 169 12.52 -12.87 -4.58
C ILE A 169 12.45 -14.37 -4.28
N GLU A 170 13.25 -14.82 -3.31
CA GLU A 170 13.20 -16.20 -2.84
C GLU A 170 11.88 -16.49 -2.08
N PRO A 171 11.32 -17.70 -2.21
CA PRO A 171 10.17 -18.12 -1.43
C PRO A 171 10.42 -18.02 0.07
N TRP A 172 9.43 -17.55 0.81
CA TRP A 172 9.53 -17.45 2.26
C TRP A 172 9.83 -18.82 2.90
N SER A 173 10.89 -18.87 3.69
CA SER A 173 11.39 -20.11 4.29
C SER A 173 10.73 -20.48 5.63
N GLY A 174 9.83 -19.61 6.16
CA GLY A 174 9.25 -19.79 7.48
C GLY A 174 10.17 -19.36 8.64
N ILE A 175 11.41 -18.97 8.34
CA ILE A 175 12.31 -18.37 9.32
C ILE A 175 11.95 -16.90 9.40
N ALA A 176 11.41 -16.45 10.54
CA ALA A 176 11.26 -15.03 10.77
C ALA A 176 12.65 -14.39 10.62
N GLU A 177 12.72 -13.27 9.89
CA GLU A 177 13.89 -12.38 9.94
C GLU A 177 13.99 -11.79 11.36
N MET A 178 14.36 -12.63 12.32
CA MET A 178 14.60 -12.25 13.71
C MET A 178 16.06 -11.99 13.99
N GLU A 179 16.88 -11.87 12.96
CA GLU A 179 18.30 -11.59 13.11
C GLU A 179 18.68 -10.34 12.32
N ASN A 180 18.40 -9.16 12.93
CA ASN A 180 19.41 -8.10 12.95
C ASN A 180 19.17 -7.21 14.18
N PRO A 181 20.16 -7.17 15.10
CA PRO A 181 20.11 -6.26 16.25
C PRO A 181 20.30 -4.81 15.86
#